data_8f93d971ad4fee4108d778d8ef95a969
#
_entry.id   8f93d971ad4fee4108d778d8ef95a969
#
_cell.length_a   1.000
_cell.length_b   1.000
_cell.length_c   1.000
_cell.angle_alpha   90.00
_cell.angle_beta   90.00
_cell.angle_gamma   90.00
#
_symmetry.space_group_name_H-M   'P 1'
#
loop_
_entity.id
_entity.type
_entity.pdbx_description
1 polymer ?
#
loop_
_entity_poly.entity_id
_entity_poly.type
_entity_poly.pdbx_seq_one_letter_code
_entity_poly.pdbx_strand_id
1 'polypeptide(L)'
;FNFRGVGASAGVHDDGQGELDDLLAVVQHMAPEGPIALAGFSFGAFVTSHALARLWSEREVVAAVLVGTAASRFTVAPVPPEAHLRTLVVHGEHDETVPLTSVMDWARPQTLPVTVVPGGGHFFHGQLPLLRSLATRHLQAVA
;
A
#
# COMPACT_ATOMS: atom_id res chain seq x y z
N PHE A 1 11.80 -3.27 -3.77
CA PHE A 1 12.15 -4.10 -4.93
C PHE A 1 11.37 -3.66 -6.18
N ASN A 2 11.84 -4.08 -7.34
CA ASN A 2 11.13 -3.86 -8.60
C ASN A 2 10.32 -5.10 -8.98
N PHE A 3 9.04 -4.90 -9.30
CA PHE A 3 8.20 -5.95 -9.85
C PHE A 3 8.73 -6.44 -11.21
N ARG A 4 8.20 -7.59 -11.68
CA ARG A 4 8.49 -8.11 -13.00
C ARG A 4 8.35 -7.06 -14.10
N GLY A 5 9.28 -7.04 -15.04
CA GLY A 5 9.30 -6.09 -16.15
C GLY A 5 9.69 -4.65 -15.78
N VAL A 6 10.04 -4.36 -14.53
CA VAL A 6 10.46 -3.04 -14.05
C VAL A 6 11.97 -3.03 -13.81
N GLY A 7 12.67 -2.00 -14.31
CA GLY A 7 14.12 -1.88 -14.16
C GLY A 7 14.84 -3.10 -14.75
N ALA A 8 15.71 -3.71 -13.96
CA ALA A 8 16.45 -4.92 -14.35
C ALA A 8 15.71 -6.24 -14.07
N SER A 9 14.50 -6.18 -13.50
CA SER A 9 13.71 -7.38 -13.24
C SER A 9 13.20 -7.99 -14.56
N ALA A 10 13.35 -9.31 -14.68
CA ALA A 10 12.83 -10.06 -15.83
C ALA A 10 11.30 -10.13 -15.82
N GLY A 11 10.74 -10.63 -16.92
CA GLY A 11 9.28 -10.84 -17.03
C GLY A 11 8.55 -9.66 -17.64
N VAL A 12 7.23 -9.71 -17.59
CA VAL A 12 6.32 -8.74 -18.21
C VAL A 12 5.23 -8.37 -17.17
N HIS A 13 4.81 -7.10 -17.19
CA HIS A 13 3.69 -6.61 -16.39
C HIS A 13 2.44 -7.48 -16.56
N ASP A 14 1.79 -7.83 -15.45
CA ASP A 14 0.69 -8.80 -15.40
C ASP A 14 -0.53 -8.27 -14.61
N ASP A 15 -0.79 -6.99 -14.67
CA ASP A 15 -1.97 -6.31 -14.09
C ASP A 15 -2.20 -6.62 -12.60
N GLY A 16 -1.14 -6.90 -11.86
CA GLY A 16 -1.15 -7.13 -10.42
C GLY A 16 -1.18 -8.60 -10.00
N GLN A 17 -1.52 -9.54 -10.87
CA GLN A 17 -1.56 -10.98 -10.53
C GLN A 17 -0.15 -11.53 -10.34
N GLY A 18 0.69 -11.42 -11.35
CA GLY A 18 2.09 -11.83 -11.27
C GLY A 18 2.89 -10.97 -10.29
N GLU A 19 2.58 -9.70 -10.19
CA GLU A 19 3.23 -8.79 -9.24
C GLU A 19 2.88 -9.14 -7.78
N LEU A 20 1.68 -9.64 -7.51
CA LEU A 20 1.35 -10.22 -6.20
C LEU A 20 2.24 -11.42 -5.89
N ASP A 21 2.43 -12.33 -6.83
CA ASP A 21 3.34 -13.47 -6.67
C ASP A 21 4.77 -13.00 -6.42
N ASP A 22 5.23 -11.95 -7.09
CA ASP A 22 6.54 -11.33 -6.86
C ASP A 22 6.68 -10.83 -5.41
N LEU A 23 5.67 -10.11 -4.91
CA LEU A 23 5.68 -9.60 -3.53
C LEU A 23 5.69 -10.74 -2.52
N LEU A 24 4.84 -11.77 -2.71
CA LEU A 24 4.80 -12.93 -1.83
C LEU A 24 6.14 -13.68 -1.83
N ALA A 25 6.79 -13.83 -2.98
CA ALA A 25 8.12 -14.43 -3.10
C ALA A 25 9.18 -13.62 -2.35
N VAL A 26 9.14 -12.28 -2.45
CA VAL A 26 10.05 -11.39 -1.70
C VAL A 26 9.84 -11.54 -0.19
N VAL A 27 8.59 -11.57 0.28
CA VAL A 27 8.28 -11.80 1.70
C VAL A 27 8.86 -13.14 2.16
N GLN A 28 8.63 -14.21 1.41
CA GLN A 28 9.13 -15.53 1.75
C GLN A 28 10.67 -15.61 1.77
N HIS A 29 11.33 -14.88 0.88
CA HIS A 29 12.80 -14.89 0.79
C HIS A 29 13.44 -14.00 1.85
N MET A 30 12.91 -12.79 2.07
CA MET A 30 13.52 -11.77 2.93
C MET A 30 13.11 -11.88 4.40
N ALA A 31 11.90 -12.39 4.65
CA ALA A 31 11.34 -12.55 5.99
C ALA A 31 10.55 -13.87 6.08
N PRO A 32 11.23 -15.02 6.00
CA PRO A 32 10.55 -16.32 6.03
C PRO A 32 9.80 -16.57 7.34
N GLU A 33 10.23 -15.94 8.41
CA GLU A 33 9.64 -16.05 9.75
C GLU A 33 9.53 -14.67 10.42
N GLY A 34 8.72 -14.60 11.48
CA GLY A 34 8.56 -13.41 12.32
C GLY A 34 7.61 -12.35 11.76
N PRO A 35 7.50 -11.23 12.46
CA PRO A 35 6.60 -10.14 12.09
C PRO A 35 7.08 -9.40 10.84
N ILE A 36 6.11 -8.96 10.03
CA ILE A 36 6.37 -8.18 8.82
C ILE A 36 5.51 -6.91 8.79
N ALA A 37 6.04 -5.87 8.16
CA ALA A 37 5.27 -4.70 7.76
C ALA A 37 5.26 -4.62 6.24
N LEU A 38 4.12 -4.24 5.67
CA LEU A 38 3.94 -4.10 4.22
C LEU A 38 3.76 -2.64 3.86
N ALA A 39 4.39 -2.19 2.79
CA ALA A 39 4.20 -0.84 2.29
C ALA A 39 4.16 -0.82 0.77
N GLY A 40 3.35 0.07 0.21
CA GLY A 40 3.24 0.24 -1.22
C GLY A 40 2.85 1.66 -1.62
N PHE A 41 3.28 2.04 -2.82
CA PHE A 41 2.93 3.31 -3.45
C PHE A 41 2.25 3.06 -4.79
N SER A 42 1.15 3.77 -5.04
CA SER A 42 0.41 3.75 -6.31
C SER A 42 0.00 2.34 -6.73
N PHE A 43 0.49 1.83 -7.86
CA PHE A 43 0.31 0.43 -8.27
C PHE A 43 0.82 -0.55 -7.20
N GLY A 44 1.96 -0.24 -6.57
CA GLY A 44 2.50 -1.05 -5.47
C GLY A 44 1.55 -1.10 -4.26
N ALA A 45 0.83 -0.03 -3.96
CA ALA A 45 -0.17 -0.03 -2.90
C ALA A 45 -1.37 -0.92 -3.23
N PHE A 46 -1.81 -0.94 -4.50
CA PHE A 46 -2.82 -1.88 -4.97
C PHE A 46 -2.36 -3.35 -4.77
N VAL A 47 -1.15 -3.69 -5.22
CA VAL A 47 -0.60 -5.04 -5.03
C VAL A 47 -0.46 -5.37 -3.55
N THR A 48 0.02 -4.42 -2.74
CA THR A 48 0.15 -4.57 -1.28
C THR A 48 -1.20 -4.83 -0.60
N SER A 49 -2.30 -4.24 -1.07
CA SER A 49 -3.63 -4.50 -0.51
C SER A 49 -4.03 -5.96 -0.65
N HIS A 50 -3.76 -6.57 -1.79
CA HIS A 50 -4.01 -7.99 -2.03
C HIS A 50 -3.08 -8.89 -1.21
N ALA A 51 -1.80 -8.51 -1.08
CA ALA A 51 -0.85 -9.23 -0.22
C ALA A 51 -1.27 -9.15 1.25
N LEU A 52 -1.71 -7.98 1.72
CA LEU A 52 -2.22 -7.81 3.09
C LEU A 52 -3.42 -8.71 3.36
N ALA A 53 -4.39 -8.72 2.46
CA ALA A 53 -5.58 -9.58 2.58
C ALA A 53 -5.21 -11.06 2.65
N ARG A 54 -4.23 -11.49 1.87
CA ARG A 54 -3.77 -12.87 1.85
C ARG A 54 -2.94 -13.25 3.06
N LEU A 55 -1.96 -12.41 3.41
CA LEU A 55 -1.00 -12.72 4.46
C LEU A 55 -1.54 -12.52 5.86
N TRP A 56 -2.64 -11.78 6.04
CA TRP A 56 -3.18 -11.45 7.35
C TRP A 56 -3.47 -12.68 8.23
N SER A 57 -4.00 -13.74 7.63
CA SER A 57 -4.27 -15.00 8.33
C SER A 57 -3.11 -15.99 8.37
N GLU A 58 -2.09 -15.77 7.53
CA GLU A 58 -0.96 -16.70 7.35
C GLU A 58 0.32 -16.25 8.07
N ARG A 59 0.45 -14.95 8.33
CA ARG A 59 1.66 -14.31 8.86
C ARG A 59 1.30 -13.26 9.92
N GLU A 60 2.27 -12.97 10.76
CA GLU A 60 2.17 -11.85 11.70
C GLU A 60 2.44 -10.53 10.96
N VAL A 61 1.39 -9.94 10.37
CA VAL A 61 1.48 -8.61 9.75
C VAL A 61 1.22 -7.55 10.82
N VAL A 62 2.25 -6.82 11.21
CA VAL A 62 2.18 -5.83 12.29
C VAL A 62 1.75 -4.46 11.80
N ALA A 63 2.01 -4.11 10.54
CA ALA A 63 1.64 -2.83 9.97
C ALA A 63 1.48 -2.89 8.46
N ALA A 64 0.66 -1.99 7.91
CA ALA A 64 0.60 -1.69 6.48
C ALA A 64 0.60 -0.17 6.24
N VAL A 65 1.26 0.25 5.16
CA VAL A 65 1.27 1.65 4.69
C VAL A 65 0.94 1.68 3.21
N LEU A 66 -0.19 2.28 2.86
CA LEU A 66 -0.70 2.38 1.49
C LEU A 66 -0.72 3.85 1.07
N VAL A 67 0.08 4.22 0.09
CA VAL A 67 0.27 5.60 -0.35
C VAL A 67 -0.14 5.76 -1.81
N GLY A 68 -0.98 6.75 -2.10
CA GLY A 68 -1.42 7.04 -3.47
C GLY A 68 -2.06 5.84 -4.16
N THR A 69 -2.82 5.05 -3.45
CA THR A 69 -3.34 3.74 -3.87
C THR A 69 -4.15 3.82 -5.16
N ALA A 70 -3.79 3.02 -6.16
CA ALA A 70 -4.28 3.11 -7.54
C ALA A 70 -5.74 2.63 -7.71
N ALA A 71 -6.66 3.12 -6.87
CA ALA A 71 -8.06 2.70 -6.81
C ALA A 71 -8.91 3.14 -8.02
N SER A 72 -8.41 4.09 -8.82
CA SER A 72 -9.10 4.51 -10.05
C SER A 72 -8.84 3.60 -11.26
N ARG A 73 -7.83 2.75 -11.16
CA ARG A 73 -7.39 1.88 -12.29
C ARG A 73 -7.49 0.39 -11.98
N PHE A 74 -7.45 0.02 -10.72
CA PHE A 74 -7.42 -1.36 -10.27
C PHE A 74 -8.43 -1.60 -9.15
N THR A 75 -8.85 -2.83 -9.00
CA THR A 75 -9.71 -3.25 -7.88
C THR A 75 -8.84 -3.52 -6.65
N VAL A 76 -8.74 -2.51 -5.80
CA VAL A 76 -7.99 -2.60 -4.53
C VAL A 76 -8.73 -3.54 -3.58
N ALA A 77 -8.01 -4.46 -2.96
CA ALA A 77 -8.61 -5.38 -1.99
C ALA A 77 -9.09 -4.60 -0.75
N PRO A 78 -10.22 -5.00 -0.15
CA PRO A 78 -10.60 -4.49 1.16
C PRO A 78 -9.53 -4.84 2.20
N VAL A 79 -9.30 -3.92 3.13
CA VAL A 79 -8.41 -4.20 4.28
C VAL A 79 -9.15 -5.07 5.29
N PRO A 80 -8.58 -6.18 5.77
CA PRO A 80 -9.20 -6.97 6.82
C PRO A 80 -9.61 -6.07 8.01
N PRO A 81 -10.82 -6.19 8.56
CA PRO A 81 -11.29 -5.31 9.65
C PRO A 81 -10.34 -5.24 10.84
N GLU A 82 -9.73 -6.36 11.20
CA GLU A 82 -8.77 -6.44 12.29
C GLU A 82 -7.45 -5.72 12.00
N ALA A 83 -7.16 -5.49 10.71
CA ALA A 83 -5.97 -4.76 10.26
C ALA A 83 -6.18 -3.24 10.19
N HIS A 84 -7.40 -2.72 10.34
CA HIS A 84 -7.69 -1.30 10.15
C HIS A 84 -6.82 -0.39 11.04
N LEU A 85 -6.68 -0.71 12.33
CA LEU A 85 -5.86 0.07 13.26
C LEU A 85 -4.35 -0.05 13.00
N ARG A 86 -3.94 -1.01 12.19
CA ARG A 86 -2.54 -1.25 11.79
C ARG A 86 -2.26 -0.82 10.36
N THR A 87 -3.24 -0.20 9.70
CA THR A 87 -3.11 0.25 8.31
C THR A 87 -3.17 1.78 8.24
N LEU A 88 -2.13 2.38 7.69
CA LEU A 88 -2.09 3.79 7.35
C LEU A 88 -2.34 3.95 5.85
N VAL A 89 -3.39 4.68 5.50
CA VAL A 89 -3.67 5.09 4.11
C VAL A 89 -3.38 6.58 3.98
N VAL A 90 -2.49 6.96 3.07
CA VAL A 90 -2.13 8.35 2.81
C VAL A 90 -2.42 8.70 1.37
N HIS A 91 -3.09 9.82 1.14
CA HIS A 91 -3.41 10.31 -0.20
C HIS A 91 -3.26 11.82 -0.30
N GLY A 92 -2.77 12.30 -1.43
CA GLY A 92 -2.69 13.72 -1.71
C GLY A 92 -4.05 14.29 -2.10
N GLU A 93 -4.42 15.44 -1.53
CA GLU A 93 -5.69 16.11 -1.85
C GLU A 93 -5.86 16.38 -3.35
N HIS A 94 -4.78 16.80 -4.01
CA HIS A 94 -4.75 17.16 -5.43
C HIS A 94 -3.99 16.14 -6.28
N ASP A 95 -4.10 14.85 -5.94
CA ASP A 95 -3.54 13.78 -6.75
C ASP A 95 -4.23 13.74 -8.12
N GLU A 96 -3.48 14.08 -9.18
CA GLU A 96 -3.99 14.11 -10.56
C GLU A 96 -3.92 12.75 -11.26
N THR A 97 -3.12 11.84 -10.74
CA THR A 97 -2.96 10.48 -11.28
C THR A 97 -4.05 9.55 -10.74
N VAL A 98 -4.28 9.60 -9.42
CA VAL A 98 -5.33 8.85 -8.73
C VAL A 98 -6.18 9.85 -7.97
N PRO A 99 -7.36 10.21 -8.46
CA PRO A 99 -8.24 11.16 -7.78
C PRO A 99 -8.57 10.70 -6.35
N LEU A 100 -8.53 11.62 -5.39
CA LEU A 100 -8.86 11.34 -3.99
C LEU A 100 -10.23 10.66 -3.85
N THR A 101 -11.20 11.03 -4.68
CA THR A 101 -12.55 10.43 -4.69
C THR A 101 -12.50 8.92 -4.87
N SER A 102 -11.61 8.39 -5.71
CA SER A 102 -11.51 6.95 -5.95
C SER A 102 -11.02 6.18 -4.71
N VAL A 103 -10.09 6.75 -3.97
CA VAL A 103 -9.62 6.17 -2.70
C VAL A 103 -10.69 6.29 -1.62
N MET A 104 -11.40 7.40 -1.55
CA MET A 104 -12.52 7.58 -0.61
C MET A 104 -13.67 6.61 -0.90
N ASP A 105 -13.97 6.35 -2.17
CA ASP A 105 -15.01 5.38 -2.56
C ASP A 105 -14.64 3.95 -2.18
N TRP A 106 -13.36 3.61 -2.24
CA TRP A 106 -12.85 2.32 -1.75
C TRP A 106 -12.85 2.23 -0.21
N ALA A 107 -12.47 3.30 0.47
CA ALA A 107 -12.31 3.31 1.93
C ALA A 107 -13.64 3.41 2.68
N ARG A 108 -14.60 4.19 2.14
CA ARG A 108 -15.86 4.52 2.82
C ARG A 108 -16.72 3.30 3.19
N PRO A 109 -16.96 2.31 2.29
CA PRO A 109 -17.78 1.14 2.63
C PRO A 109 -17.25 0.31 3.79
N GLN A 110 -15.93 0.34 4.00
CA GLN A 110 -15.27 -0.40 5.08
C GLN A 110 -14.91 0.49 6.28
N THR A 111 -15.28 1.76 6.26
CA THR A 111 -14.97 2.74 7.32
C THR A 111 -13.47 2.82 7.65
N LEU A 112 -12.64 2.72 6.60
CA LEU A 112 -11.20 2.80 6.72
C LEU A 112 -10.74 4.26 6.68
N PRO A 113 -10.06 4.78 7.72
CA PRO A 113 -9.56 6.15 7.71
C PRO A 113 -8.55 6.40 6.59
N VAL A 114 -8.64 7.58 5.99
CA VAL A 114 -7.68 8.07 4.99
C VAL A 114 -7.05 9.35 5.51
N THR A 115 -5.72 9.37 5.60
CA THR A 115 -4.96 10.59 5.89
C THR A 115 -4.79 11.35 4.59
N VAL A 116 -5.46 12.49 4.49
CA VAL A 116 -5.36 13.38 3.33
C VAL A 116 -4.31 14.44 3.60
N VAL A 117 -3.35 14.58 2.69
CA VAL A 117 -2.33 15.63 2.74
C VAL A 117 -2.80 16.82 1.92
N PRO A 118 -3.12 17.97 2.57
CA PRO A 118 -3.59 19.15 1.87
C PRO A 118 -2.60 19.62 0.80
N GLY A 119 -3.10 19.92 -0.40
CA GLY A 119 -2.30 20.36 -1.53
C GLY A 119 -1.37 19.29 -2.12
N GLY A 120 -1.35 18.09 -1.56
CA GLY A 120 -0.46 17.02 -2.02
C GLY A 120 -0.84 16.50 -3.39
N GLY A 121 0.17 16.33 -4.28
CA GLY A 121 0.05 15.61 -5.54
C GLY A 121 0.39 14.14 -5.39
N HIS A 122 0.39 13.42 -6.52
CA HIS A 122 0.66 11.97 -6.53
C HIS A 122 2.04 11.62 -5.98
N PHE A 123 3.04 12.40 -6.30
CA PHE A 123 4.44 12.16 -5.89
C PHE A 123 4.87 12.93 -4.65
N PHE A 124 3.96 13.65 -3.99
CA PHE A 124 4.23 14.43 -2.78
C PHE A 124 5.42 15.39 -2.91
N HIS A 125 5.57 16.06 -4.07
CA HIS A 125 6.63 17.04 -4.28
C HIS A 125 6.62 18.11 -3.19
N GLY A 126 7.77 18.34 -2.56
CA GLY A 126 7.92 19.27 -1.44
C GLY A 126 7.36 18.76 -0.11
N GLN A 127 6.71 17.59 -0.07
CA GLN A 127 6.06 17.04 1.12
C GLN A 127 6.58 15.64 1.51
N LEU A 128 7.68 15.19 0.92
CA LEU A 128 8.30 13.91 1.26
C LEU A 128 8.71 13.80 2.74
N PRO A 129 9.24 14.86 3.39
CA PRO A 129 9.52 14.82 4.83
C PRO A 129 8.27 14.56 5.67
N LEU A 130 7.12 15.15 5.30
CA LEU A 130 5.85 14.90 5.96
C LEU A 130 5.40 13.45 5.77
N LEU A 131 5.42 12.94 4.55
CA LEU A 131 5.08 11.55 4.25
C LEU A 131 5.96 10.58 5.04
N ARG A 132 7.27 10.82 5.07
CA ARG A 132 8.20 10.04 5.88
C ARG A 132 7.82 10.05 7.36
N SER A 133 7.50 11.23 7.90
CA SER A 133 7.12 11.38 9.31
C SER A 133 5.84 10.60 9.63
N LEU A 134 4.82 10.66 8.78
CA LEU A 134 3.57 9.91 8.95
C LEU A 134 3.83 8.40 8.96
N ALA A 135 4.55 7.90 7.97
CA ALA A 135 4.86 6.49 7.86
C ALA A 135 5.72 5.99 9.04
N THR A 136 6.77 6.74 9.42
CA THR A 136 7.66 6.36 10.53
C THR A 136 6.90 6.30 11.86
N ARG A 137 6.10 7.30 12.16
CA ARG A 137 5.30 7.32 13.40
C ARG A 137 4.30 6.17 13.46
N HIS A 138 3.66 5.86 12.33
CA HIS A 138 2.74 4.73 12.25
C HIS A 138 3.45 3.41 12.52
N LEU A 139 4.58 3.16 11.85
CA LEU A 139 5.34 1.93 12.02
C LEU A 139 5.86 1.77 13.46
N GLN A 140 6.29 2.87 14.09
CA GLN A 140 6.73 2.86 15.50
C GLN A 140 5.59 2.60 16.48
N ALA A 141 4.39 3.09 16.19
CA ALA A 141 3.24 2.96 17.08
C ALA A 141 2.65 1.55 17.11
N VAL A 142 2.80 0.77 16.02
CA VAL A 142 2.19 -0.56 15.85
C VAL A 142 3.18 -1.72 15.88
N ALA A 143 4.46 -1.40 15.87
CA ALA A 143 5.54 -2.40 15.85
C ALA A 143 5.75 -3.08 17.23
#